data_ba13ba050c2756a471276224a4541555
#
_entry.id   ba13ba050c2756a471276224a4541555
#
_cell.length_a   1.000
_cell.length_b   1.000
_cell.length_c   1.000
_cell.angle_alpha   90.00
_cell.angle_beta   90.00
_cell.angle_gamma   90.00
#
_symmetry.space_group_name_H-M   'P 1'
#
loop_
_entity.id
_entity.type
_entity.pdbx_description
1 polymer ?
#
loop_
_entity_poly.entity_id
_entity_poly.type
_entity_poly.pdbx_seq_one_letter_code
_entity_poly.pdbx_strand_id
1 'polypeptide(L)'
;GEFVHWAPPSWDGVPSEPFTAIEQICHVRDIEVEGYQVRFQRTLTEDSPLLPSIDSETVAKERDYGSANVAQVFVEFRAARAKTLDLLGGLEEPQLERLAVFEGYGPVTMRGLIHYLCSHDQQHLAGLQWLLGKIDAVRSRA
;
A
#
# COMPACT_ATOMS: atom_id res chain seq x y z
N GLY A 1 -0.55 4.30 -21.08
CA GLY A 1 -1.22 3.40 -21.83
C GLY A 1 -1.28 1.92 -21.47
N GLU A 2 -0.72 1.09 -22.31
CA GLU A 2 -0.85 -0.37 -22.16
C GLU A 2 -0.30 -0.93 -20.86
N PHE A 3 0.77 -0.36 -20.32
CA PHE A 3 1.43 -0.88 -19.12
C PHE A 3 0.50 -0.98 -17.92
N VAL A 4 -0.37 0.00 -17.71
CA VAL A 4 -1.18 0.06 -16.48
C VAL A 4 -2.20 -1.09 -16.36
N HIS A 5 -2.61 -1.67 -17.48
CA HIS A 5 -3.55 -2.79 -17.53
C HIS A 5 -2.89 -4.12 -17.90
N TRP A 6 -1.58 -4.10 -18.20
CA TRP A 6 -0.88 -5.29 -18.61
C TRP A 6 -0.74 -6.29 -17.47
N ALA A 7 -0.99 -7.56 -17.75
CA ALA A 7 -0.76 -8.66 -16.81
C ALA A 7 0.25 -9.64 -17.41
N PRO A 8 1.20 -10.14 -16.61
CA PRO A 8 2.13 -11.16 -17.08
C PRO A 8 1.40 -12.50 -17.28
N PRO A 9 1.95 -13.40 -18.13
CA PRO A 9 1.41 -14.75 -18.26
C PRO A 9 1.44 -15.55 -16.95
N SER A 10 2.37 -15.23 -16.06
CA SER A 10 2.49 -15.81 -14.72
C SER A 10 2.86 -14.72 -13.71
N TRP A 11 2.31 -14.83 -12.51
CA TRP A 11 2.62 -13.94 -11.38
C TRP A 11 3.81 -14.43 -10.54
N ASP A 12 4.51 -15.46 -10.99
CA ASP A 12 5.64 -16.04 -10.27
C ASP A 12 6.76 -15.03 -10.08
N GLY A 13 7.19 -14.87 -8.85
CA GLY A 13 8.27 -13.97 -8.49
C GLY A 13 7.89 -12.49 -8.40
N VAL A 14 6.61 -12.14 -8.49
CA VAL A 14 6.16 -10.76 -8.23
C VAL A 14 6.32 -10.44 -6.75
N PRO A 15 7.00 -9.35 -6.39
CA PRO A 15 7.29 -9.02 -4.98
C PRO A 15 6.08 -8.46 -4.20
N SER A 16 4.92 -8.31 -4.82
CA SER A 16 3.68 -7.83 -4.20
C SER A 16 2.51 -8.74 -4.59
N GLU A 17 1.28 -8.34 -4.23
CA GLU A 17 0.06 -9.04 -4.66
C GLU A 17 -0.03 -9.09 -6.20
N PRO A 18 -0.79 -10.08 -6.77
CA PRO A 18 -0.91 -10.24 -8.21
C PRO A 18 -1.80 -9.17 -8.84
N PHE A 19 -1.38 -7.92 -8.76
CA PHE A 19 -2.06 -6.74 -9.28
C PHE A 19 -1.38 -6.19 -10.52
N THR A 20 -2.17 -5.71 -11.46
CA THR A 20 -1.69 -4.85 -12.56
C THR A 20 -1.16 -3.54 -11.99
N ALA A 21 -0.47 -2.75 -12.80
CA ALA A 21 0.07 -1.48 -12.33
C ALA A 21 -1.02 -0.53 -11.80
N ILE A 22 -2.15 -0.41 -12.49
CA ILE A 22 -3.26 0.44 -12.03
C ILE A 22 -3.87 -0.07 -10.72
N GLU A 23 -3.99 -1.39 -10.56
CA GLU A 23 -4.48 -1.99 -9.33
C GLU A 23 -3.52 -1.75 -8.16
N GLN A 24 -2.20 -1.84 -8.39
CA GLN A 24 -1.20 -1.51 -7.37
C GLN A 24 -1.29 -0.05 -6.93
N ILE A 25 -1.43 0.87 -7.87
CA ILE A 25 -1.52 2.31 -7.58
C ILE A 25 -2.77 2.63 -6.76
N CYS A 26 -3.92 2.08 -7.14
CA CYS A 26 -5.17 2.23 -6.39
C CYS A 26 -5.07 1.61 -5.00
N HIS A 27 -4.47 0.41 -4.90
CA HIS A 27 -4.26 -0.28 -3.64
C HIS A 27 -3.37 0.55 -2.69
N VAL A 28 -2.26 1.06 -3.17
CA VAL A 28 -1.36 1.89 -2.35
C VAL A 28 -2.08 3.14 -1.82
N ARG A 29 -2.89 3.80 -2.65
CA ARG A 29 -3.72 4.94 -2.20
C ARG A 29 -4.69 4.52 -1.10
N ASP A 30 -5.42 3.44 -1.27
CA ASP A 30 -6.45 3.00 -0.33
C ASP A 30 -5.83 2.48 0.98
N ILE A 31 -4.72 1.78 0.91
CA ILE A 31 -3.98 1.34 2.11
C ILE A 31 -3.41 2.53 2.88
N GLU A 32 -3.00 3.59 2.21
CA GLU A 32 -2.59 4.83 2.89
C GLU A 32 -3.72 5.40 3.74
N VAL A 33 -4.91 5.58 3.14
CA VAL A 33 -6.06 6.26 3.76
C VAL A 33 -6.80 5.36 4.76
N GLU A 34 -7.17 4.17 4.33
CA GLU A 34 -8.04 3.27 5.10
C GLU A 34 -7.25 2.28 5.95
N GLY A 35 -6.01 2.02 5.59
CA GLY A 35 -5.12 1.16 6.34
C GLY A 35 -4.26 1.95 7.33
N TYR A 36 -3.17 2.54 6.88
CA TYR A 36 -2.16 3.10 7.77
C TYR A 36 -2.60 4.35 8.52
N GLN A 37 -3.30 5.29 7.89
CA GLN A 37 -3.80 6.46 8.63
C GLN A 37 -4.72 6.07 9.77
N VAL A 38 -5.61 5.10 9.55
CA VAL A 38 -6.50 4.58 10.59
C VAL A 38 -5.71 3.86 11.69
N ARG A 39 -4.75 3.02 11.30
CA ARG A 39 -3.89 2.28 12.24
C ARG A 39 -3.07 3.23 13.11
N PHE A 40 -2.48 4.27 12.51
CA PHE A 40 -1.73 5.28 13.25
C PHE A 40 -2.61 6.02 14.26
N GLN A 41 -3.76 6.50 13.83
CA GLN A 41 -4.68 7.24 14.70
C GLN A 41 -5.18 6.38 15.85
N ARG A 42 -5.56 5.13 15.58
CA ARG A 42 -6.03 4.21 16.61
C ARG A 42 -4.92 3.86 17.61
N THR A 43 -3.71 3.63 17.15
CA THR A 43 -2.56 3.35 18.03
C THR A 43 -2.24 4.55 18.92
N LEU A 44 -2.41 5.77 18.41
CA LEU A 44 -2.17 6.99 19.17
C LEU A 44 -3.25 7.32 20.19
N THR A 45 -4.48 6.86 20.00
CA THR A 45 -5.64 7.28 20.79
C THR A 45 -6.28 6.17 21.63
N GLU A 46 -6.05 4.90 21.27
CA GLU A 46 -6.61 3.75 21.98
C GLU A 46 -5.51 3.00 22.76
N ASP A 47 -5.91 2.19 23.73
CA ASP A 47 -5.00 1.40 24.54
C ASP A 47 -4.80 0.03 23.88
N SER A 48 -3.61 -0.18 23.30
CA SER A 48 -3.23 -1.43 22.62
C SER A 48 -4.32 -2.00 21.70
N PRO A 49 -4.79 -1.23 20.71
CA PRO A 49 -5.91 -1.66 19.87
C PRO A 49 -5.56 -2.88 19.00
N LEU A 50 -6.57 -3.67 18.67
CA LEU A 50 -6.47 -4.67 17.62
C LEU A 50 -6.76 -4.00 16.28
N LEU A 51 -5.78 -4.01 15.39
CA LEU A 51 -5.82 -3.39 14.07
C LEU A 51 -6.14 -4.48 13.03
N PRO A 52 -7.32 -4.46 12.39
CA PRO A 52 -7.65 -5.46 11.38
C PRO A 52 -6.82 -5.27 10.11
N SER A 53 -6.55 -6.37 9.42
CA SER A 53 -6.02 -6.33 8.05
C SER A 53 -7.14 -6.08 7.04
N ILE A 54 -6.75 -5.72 5.82
CA ILE A 54 -7.67 -5.45 4.71
C ILE A 54 -7.50 -6.55 3.66
N ASP A 55 -8.62 -7.12 3.21
CA ASP A 55 -8.63 -8.05 2.07
C ASP A 55 -8.50 -7.25 0.77
N SER A 56 -7.26 -7.06 0.34
CA SER A 56 -6.92 -6.21 -0.81
C SER A 56 -7.48 -6.71 -2.13
N GLU A 57 -7.57 -8.03 -2.34
CA GLU A 57 -8.10 -8.60 -3.58
C GLU A 57 -9.61 -8.35 -3.70
N THR A 58 -10.34 -8.52 -2.62
CA THR A 58 -11.78 -8.23 -2.58
C THR A 58 -12.06 -6.75 -2.84
N VAL A 59 -11.33 -5.86 -2.18
CA VAL A 59 -11.47 -4.40 -2.37
C VAL A 59 -11.18 -4.00 -3.81
N ALA A 60 -10.14 -4.56 -4.44
CA ALA A 60 -9.78 -4.28 -5.82
C ALA A 60 -10.91 -4.63 -6.80
N LYS A 61 -11.58 -5.75 -6.57
CA LYS A 61 -12.72 -6.20 -7.38
C LYS A 61 -13.97 -5.33 -7.14
N GLU A 62 -14.31 -5.09 -5.89
CA GLU A 62 -15.51 -4.31 -5.52
C GLU A 62 -15.43 -2.87 -6.02
N ARG A 63 -14.25 -2.27 -6.01
CA ARG A 63 -14.03 -0.87 -6.43
C ARG A 63 -13.66 -0.73 -7.91
N ASP A 64 -13.54 -1.82 -8.63
CA ASP A 64 -13.18 -1.83 -10.07
C ASP A 64 -11.94 -0.96 -10.36
N TYR A 65 -10.84 -1.27 -9.73
CA TYR A 65 -9.57 -0.53 -9.87
C TYR A 65 -9.12 -0.41 -11.32
N GLY A 66 -9.43 -1.40 -12.15
CA GLY A 66 -9.07 -1.37 -13.57
C GLY A 66 -9.67 -0.21 -14.34
N SER A 67 -10.79 0.36 -13.88
CA SER A 67 -11.49 1.49 -14.49
C SER A 67 -11.06 2.86 -13.95
N ALA A 68 -10.14 2.90 -12.98
CA ALA A 68 -9.72 4.15 -12.34
C ALA A 68 -8.92 5.05 -13.29
N ASN A 69 -9.00 6.35 -13.05
CA ASN A 69 -8.16 7.33 -13.73
C ASN A 69 -6.82 7.45 -13.01
N VAL A 70 -5.73 7.02 -13.65
CA VAL A 70 -4.39 6.96 -13.06
C VAL A 70 -3.92 8.33 -12.54
N ALA A 71 -4.11 9.39 -13.31
CA ALA A 71 -3.68 10.73 -12.91
C ALA A 71 -4.42 11.20 -11.65
N GLN A 72 -5.71 10.91 -11.56
CA GLN A 72 -6.53 11.25 -10.40
C GLN A 72 -6.09 10.44 -9.16
N VAL A 73 -5.80 9.16 -9.32
CA VAL A 73 -5.31 8.32 -8.23
C VAL A 73 -3.99 8.86 -7.67
N PHE A 74 -3.08 9.32 -8.52
CA PHE A 74 -1.83 9.94 -8.05
C PHE A 74 -2.07 11.25 -7.29
N VAL A 75 -3.00 12.08 -7.72
CA VAL A 75 -3.38 13.31 -7.00
C VAL A 75 -3.90 12.94 -5.59
N GLU A 76 -4.78 11.96 -5.52
CA GLU A 76 -5.35 11.49 -4.25
C GLU A 76 -4.30 10.86 -3.34
N PHE A 77 -3.40 10.06 -3.90
CA PHE A 77 -2.30 9.47 -3.12
C PHE A 77 -1.36 10.54 -2.56
N ARG A 78 -0.97 11.53 -3.35
CA ARG A 78 -0.11 12.63 -2.88
C ARG A 78 -0.75 13.41 -1.74
N ALA A 79 -2.04 13.69 -1.84
CA ALA A 79 -2.79 14.36 -0.77
C ALA A 79 -2.85 13.51 0.49
N ALA A 80 -3.10 12.21 0.34
CA ALA A 80 -3.11 11.26 1.45
C ALA A 80 -1.75 11.15 2.12
N ARG A 81 -0.66 11.02 1.36
CA ARG A 81 0.70 10.96 1.88
C ARG A 81 1.10 12.24 2.60
N ALA A 82 0.73 13.41 2.09
CA ALA A 82 0.97 14.69 2.76
C ALA A 82 0.32 14.71 4.15
N LYS A 83 -0.91 14.23 4.26
CA LYS A 83 -1.63 14.10 5.54
C LYS A 83 -0.91 13.13 6.49
N THR A 84 -0.45 12.00 5.99
CA THR A 84 0.33 11.03 6.78
C THR A 84 1.63 11.66 7.31
N LEU A 85 2.37 12.38 6.47
CA LEU A 85 3.62 13.04 6.86
C LEU A 85 3.38 14.12 7.91
N ASP A 86 2.29 14.88 7.81
CA ASP A 86 1.92 15.87 8.82
C ASP A 86 1.63 15.20 10.17
N LEU A 87 0.91 14.09 10.16
CA LEU A 87 0.64 13.31 11.38
C LEU A 87 1.93 12.79 12.01
N LEU A 88 2.80 12.16 11.22
CA LEU A 88 4.02 11.52 11.73
C LEU A 88 5.08 12.53 12.15
N GLY A 89 5.17 13.68 11.46
CA GLY A 89 6.16 14.71 11.74
C GLY A 89 6.00 15.41 13.09
N GLY A 90 4.82 15.31 13.70
CA GLY A 90 4.53 15.89 15.03
C GLY A 90 4.70 14.92 16.19
N LEU A 91 5.11 13.67 15.94
CA LEU A 91 5.20 12.65 16.99
C LEU A 91 6.45 12.81 17.84
N GLU A 92 6.28 12.61 19.15
CA GLU A 92 7.36 12.55 20.12
C GLU A 92 7.68 11.09 20.49
N GLU A 93 8.83 10.86 21.14
CA GLU A 93 9.32 9.52 21.48
C GLU A 93 8.28 8.67 22.23
N PRO A 94 7.56 9.17 23.27
CA PRO A 94 6.55 8.36 23.96
C PRO A 94 5.42 7.89 23.04
N GLN A 95 5.05 8.68 22.04
CA GLN A 95 4.01 8.31 21.06
C GLN A 95 4.50 7.20 20.13
N LEU A 96 5.77 7.20 19.76
CA LEU A 96 6.38 6.17 18.92
C LEU A 96 6.45 4.80 19.61
N GLU A 97 6.45 4.78 20.93
CA GLU A 97 6.47 3.56 21.76
C GLU A 97 5.07 2.99 22.04
N ARG A 98 4.01 3.64 21.64
CA ARG A 98 2.64 3.14 21.87
C ARG A 98 2.43 1.79 21.19
N LEU A 99 1.62 0.94 21.84
CA LEU A 99 1.44 -0.45 21.44
C LEU A 99 0.13 -0.67 20.69
N ALA A 100 0.14 -1.64 19.80
CA ALA A 100 -1.03 -2.18 19.12
C ALA A 100 -0.81 -3.66 18.81
N VAL A 101 -1.86 -4.33 18.37
CA VAL A 101 -1.77 -5.69 17.81
C VAL A 101 -2.26 -5.62 16.38
N PHE A 102 -1.39 -5.92 15.43
CA PHE A 102 -1.74 -5.90 14.01
C PHE A 102 -2.09 -7.32 13.55
N GLU A 103 -3.32 -7.51 13.11
CA GLU A 103 -3.82 -8.79 12.62
C GLU A 103 -2.90 -9.37 11.53
N GLY A 104 -2.46 -10.60 11.73
CA GLY A 104 -1.50 -11.29 10.85
C GLY A 104 -0.02 -11.01 11.15
N TYR A 105 0.29 -9.96 11.91
CA TYR A 105 1.67 -9.57 12.26
C TYR A 105 1.98 -9.66 13.75
N GLY A 106 0.95 -9.61 14.61
CA GLY A 106 1.10 -9.67 16.06
C GLY A 106 1.38 -8.31 16.70
N PRO A 107 1.97 -8.31 17.93
CA PRO A 107 2.27 -7.07 18.65
C PRO A 107 3.21 -6.16 17.87
N VAL A 108 2.94 -4.87 17.91
CA VAL A 108 3.70 -3.84 17.19
C VAL A 108 3.71 -2.54 17.98
N THR A 109 4.72 -1.71 17.75
CA THR A 109 4.76 -0.32 18.23
C THR A 109 4.30 0.63 17.13
N MET A 110 4.01 1.87 17.47
CA MET A 110 3.76 2.93 16.49
C MET A 110 4.94 3.07 15.52
N ARG A 111 6.16 3.04 16.02
CA ARG A 111 7.39 3.03 15.20
C ARG A 111 7.40 1.83 14.25
N GLY A 112 7.05 0.67 14.72
CA GLY A 112 6.96 -0.55 13.89
C GLY A 112 5.95 -0.43 12.76
N LEU A 113 4.79 0.20 13.01
CA LEU A 113 3.80 0.47 11.96
C LEU A 113 4.36 1.39 10.87
N ILE A 114 5.15 2.39 11.25
CA ILE A 114 5.82 3.28 10.26
C ILE A 114 6.78 2.47 9.39
N HIS A 115 7.56 1.57 9.99
CA HIS A 115 8.44 0.67 9.23
C HIS A 115 7.64 -0.23 8.27
N TYR A 116 6.47 -0.72 8.69
CA TYR A 116 5.61 -1.54 7.83
C TYR A 116 5.05 -0.74 6.65
N LEU A 117 4.69 0.53 6.85
CA LEU A 117 4.30 1.40 5.73
C LEU A 117 5.44 1.56 4.73
N CYS A 118 6.65 1.83 5.19
CA CYS A 118 7.83 1.91 4.33
C CYS A 118 8.09 0.62 3.57
N SER A 119 7.97 -0.52 4.24
CA SER A 119 8.10 -1.85 3.61
C SER A 119 7.04 -2.07 2.52
N HIS A 120 5.81 -1.71 2.81
CA HIS A 120 4.70 -1.84 1.86
C HIS A 120 4.93 -1.00 0.60
N ASP A 121 5.37 0.24 0.75
CA ASP A 121 5.72 1.11 -0.38
C ASP A 121 6.82 0.48 -1.24
N GLN A 122 7.85 -0.07 -0.62
CA GLN A 122 8.97 -0.71 -1.34
C GLN A 122 8.54 -1.97 -2.06
N GLN A 123 7.65 -2.78 -1.48
CA GLN A 123 7.11 -3.97 -2.13
C GLN A 123 6.36 -3.62 -3.42
N HIS A 124 5.52 -2.59 -3.37
CA HIS A 124 4.78 -2.16 -4.56
C HIS A 124 5.67 -1.47 -5.59
N LEU A 125 6.68 -0.70 -5.17
CA LEU A 125 7.67 -0.17 -6.09
C LEU A 125 8.44 -1.29 -6.81
N ALA A 126 8.88 -2.30 -6.06
CA ALA A 126 9.53 -3.48 -6.63
C ALA A 126 8.60 -4.24 -7.57
N GLY A 127 7.31 -4.38 -7.22
CA GLY A 127 6.30 -5.01 -8.06
C GLY A 127 6.11 -4.29 -9.39
N LEU A 128 6.03 -2.95 -9.37
CA LEU A 128 5.90 -2.14 -10.58
C LEU A 128 7.14 -2.25 -11.47
N GLN A 129 8.32 -2.22 -10.90
CA GLN A 129 9.58 -2.41 -11.65
C GLN A 129 9.68 -3.80 -12.26
N TRP A 130 9.24 -4.83 -11.53
CA TRP A 130 9.19 -6.19 -12.02
C TRP A 130 8.25 -6.30 -13.25
N LEU A 131 7.07 -5.69 -13.19
CA LEU A 131 6.12 -5.64 -14.31
C LEU A 131 6.74 -4.94 -15.54
N LEU A 132 7.45 -3.84 -15.34
CA LEU A 132 8.16 -3.15 -16.42
C LEU A 132 9.19 -4.05 -17.09
N GLY A 133 9.98 -4.78 -16.33
CA GLY A 133 10.94 -5.74 -16.88
C GLY A 133 10.28 -6.88 -17.65
N LYS A 134 9.16 -7.38 -17.14
CA LYS A 134 8.41 -8.46 -17.79
C LYS A 134 7.78 -8.02 -19.11
N ILE A 135 7.13 -6.86 -19.15
CA ILE A 135 6.51 -6.38 -20.40
C ILE A 135 7.57 -6.09 -21.46
N ASP A 136 8.71 -5.54 -21.04
CA ASP A 136 9.84 -5.30 -21.95
C ASP A 136 10.37 -6.61 -22.55
N ALA A 137 10.55 -7.63 -21.74
CA ALA A 137 10.99 -8.95 -22.19
C ALA A 137 10.00 -9.61 -23.17
N VAL A 138 8.71 -9.45 -22.95
CA VAL A 138 7.67 -9.98 -23.86
C VAL A 138 7.68 -9.23 -25.19
N ARG A 139 7.79 -7.90 -25.16
CA ARG A 139 7.85 -7.07 -26.38
C ARG A 139 9.09 -7.35 -27.23
N SER A 140 10.23 -7.64 -26.62
CA SER A 140 11.48 -7.95 -27.34
C SER A 140 11.44 -9.26 -28.09
N ARG A 141 10.50 -10.16 -27.76
CA ARG A 141 10.35 -11.48 -28.39
C ARG A 141 9.28 -11.52 -29.49
N ALA A 142 8.57 -10.42 -29.65
CA ALA A 142 7.47 -10.30 -30.63
C ALA A 142 7.97 -9.90 -32.06
#